data_985d829149282f7900e2561c67166ef2
#
_entry.id   985d829149282f7900e2561c67166ef2
#
_cell.length_a   1.000
_cell.length_b   1.000
_cell.length_c   1.000
_cell.angle_alpha   90.00
_cell.angle_beta   90.00
_cell.angle_gamma   90.00
#
_symmetry.space_group_name_H-M   'P 1'
#
loop_
_entity.id
_entity.type
_entity.pdbx_description
1 polymer ?
#
loop_
_entity_poly.entity_id
_entity_poly.type
_entity_poly.pdbx_seq_one_letter_code
_entity_poly.pdbx_strand_id
1 'polypeptide(L)'
;VQLVESGGGLVKPGGSLRLSCAASGFTFSSYTMNWVRQAPGKGLEWVSYISGSGITIYYTDSVKGRFTISRDNAKSSLYLQMNSLRAEDTAVYYCARGDLGYCSGDSCYPGNFLEWGQGTLVTVSSASTKGPSVFPLAPS
;
A
#
# COMPACT_ATOMS: atom_id res chain seq x y z
N VAL A 1 7.91 -14.65 10.93
CA VAL A 1 7.31 -13.39 10.54
C VAL A 1 6.54 -13.57 9.24
N GLN A 2 5.33 -13.06 9.20
CA GLN A 2 4.50 -13.19 8.02
C GLN A 2 3.69 -11.92 7.82
N LEU A 3 3.62 -11.46 6.58
CA LEU A 3 2.82 -10.31 6.17
C LEU A 3 2.00 -10.73 4.96
N VAL A 4 0.68 -10.57 5.03
CA VAL A 4 -0.22 -11.02 3.97
C VAL A 4 -1.14 -9.87 3.58
N GLU A 5 -0.96 -9.37 2.36
CA GLU A 5 -1.80 -8.30 1.83
C GLU A 5 -3.04 -8.85 1.16
N SER A 6 -4.10 -8.07 1.16
CA SER A 6 -5.33 -8.36 0.46
C SER A 6 -6.06 -7.07 0.11
N GLY A 7 -7.09 -7.18 -0.71
CA GLY A 7 -7.96 -6.05 -1.07
C GLY A 7 -7.70 -5.44 -2.43
N GLY A 8 -6.65 -5.90 -3.12
CA GLY A 8 -6.39 -5.42 -4.47
C GLY A 8 -7.43 -5.89 -5.46
N GLY A 9 -7.43 -5.29 -6.63
CA GLY A 9 -8.35 -5.65 -7.68
C GLY A 9 -8.38 -4.62 -8.77
N LEU A 10 -9.41 -4.71 -9.57
CA LEU A 10 -9.60 -3.88 -10.74
C LEU A 10 -10.61 -2.79 -10.41
N VAL A 11 -10.27 -1.55 -10.72
CA VAL A 11 -11.11 -0.40 -10.37
C VAL A 11 -11.01 0.66 -11.46
N LYS A 12 -12.08 1.43 -11.62
CA LYS A 12 -12.10 2.56 -12.56
C LYS A 12 -11.35 3.76 -12.00
N PRO A 13 -10.80 4.61 -12.86
CA PRO A 13 -10.26 5.89 -12.41
C PRO A 13 -11.32 6.66 -11.61
N GLY A 14 -10.89 7.28 -10.52
CA GLY A 14 -11.79 7.96 -9.59
C GLY A 14 -12.38 7.05 -8.53
N GLY A 15 -12.22 5.76 -8.66
CA GLY A 15 -12.75 4.80 -7.69
C GLY A 15 -11.90 4.69 -6.44
N SER A 16 -12.31 3.77 -5.56
CA SER A 16 -11.68 3.56 -4.26
C SER A 16 -11.43 2.08 -4.02
N LEU A 17 -10.37 1.79 -3.27
CA LEU A 17 -10.07 0.46 -2.76
C LEU A 17 -9.51 0.60 -1.36
N ARG A 18 -9.66 -0.44 -0.56
CA ARG A 18 -9.01 -0.53 0.74
C ARG A 18 -8.14 -1.78 0.79
N LEU A 19 -6.85 -1.58 1.01
CA LEU A 19 -5.91 -2.67 1.18
C LEU A 19 -5.77 -2.99 2.65
N SER A 20 -5.54 -4.26 2.95
CA SER A 20 -5.28 -4.76 4.29
C SER A 20 -4.01 -5.57 4.29
N CYS A 21 -3.32 -5.57 5.44
CA CYS A 21 -2.15 -6.40 5.65
C CYS A 21 -2.28 -7.04 7.01
N ALA A 22 -2.31 -8.36 7.05
CA ALA A 22 -2.35 -9.11 8.30
C ALA A 22 -0.91 -9.51 8.66
N ALA A 23 -0.49 -9.15 9.86
CA ALA A 23 0.87 -9.41 10.34
C ALA A 23 0.85 -10.47 11.43
N SER A 24 1.89 -11.30 11.46
CA SER A 24 2.05 -12.30 12.51
C SER A 24 3.52 -12.63 12.73
N GLY A 25 3.83 -13.16 13.90
CA GLY A 25 5.17 -13.60 14.21
C GLY A 25 6.07 -12.55 14.84
N PHE A 26 5.53 -11.39 15.16
CA PHE A 26 6.29 -10.33 15.84
C PHE A 26 5.35 -9.42 16.61
N THR A 27 5.89 -8.58 17.49
CA THR A 27 5.12 -7.63 18.26
C THR A 27 4.77 -6.43 17.37
N PHE A 28 3.60 -6.49 16.76
CA PHE A 28 3.20 -5.55 15.71
C PHE A 28 3.33 -4.08 16.13
N SER A 29 2.87 -3.77 17.35
CA SER A 29 2.86 -2.37 17.83
C SER A 29 4.26 -1.79 18.04
N SER A 30 5.29 -2.62 18.09
CA SER A 30 6.66 -2.15 18.31
C SER A 30 7.33 -1.65 17.04
N TYR A 31 6.75 -1.89 15.88
CA TYR A 31 7.43 -1.62 14.62
C TYR A 31 6.68 -0.60 13.77
N THR A 32 7.44 0.20 13.06
CA THR A 32 6.88 1.04 12.01
C THR A 32 6.42 0.16 10.86
N MET A 33 5.40 0.61 10.15
CA MET A 33 4.90 -0.11 9.00
C MET A 33 4.81 0.83 7.82
N ASN A 34 4.93 0.25 6.64
CA ASN A 34 4.96 1.01 5.39
C ASN A 34 4.14 0.33 4.33
N TRP A 35 3.63 1.13 3.39
CA TRP A 35 3.17 0.64 2.11
C TRP A 35 4.16 1.09 1.06
N VAL A 36 4.55 0.16 0.20
CA VAL A 36 5.38 0.45 -0.97
C VAL A 36 4.72 -0.16 -2.18
N ARG A 37 5.02 0.35 -3.36
CA ARG A 37 4.41 -0.16 -4.57
C ARG A 37 5.44 -0.29 -5.68
N GLN A 38 5.14 -1.13 -6.65
CA GLN A 38 5.95 -1.28 -7.84
C GLN A 38 5.04 -1.32 -9.07
N ALA A 39 5.12 -0.27 -9.88
CA ALA A 39 4.39 -0.21 -11.13
C ALA A 39 5.07 -1.12 -12.16
N PRO A 40 4.33 -1.58 -13.19
CA PRO A 40 4.91 -2.45 -14.19
C PRO A 40 6.13 -1.82 -14.85
N GLY A 41 7.23 -2.57 -14.85
CA GLY A 41 8.48 -2.14 -15.47
C GLY A 41 9.22 -1.03 -14.74
N LYS A 42 8.83 -0.70 -13.52
CA LYS A 42 9.45 0.37 -12.75
C LYS A 42 10.00 -0.16 -11.43
N GLY A 43 10.78 0.69 -10.75
CA GLY A 43 11.34 0.34 -9.45
C GLY A 43 10.31 0.47 -8.33
N LEU A 44 10.72 0.06 -7.16
CA LEU A 44 9.91 0.23 -5.96
C LEU A 44 9.77 1.70 -5.62
N GLU A 45 8.57 2.09 -5.21
CA GLU A 45 8.26 3.44 -4.76
C GLU A 45 7.64 3.36 -3.38
N TRP A 46 8.20 4.09 -2.42
CA TRP A 46 7.59 4.21 -1.10
C TRP A 46 6.31 5.05 -1.20
N VAL A 47 5.27 4.60 -0.53
CA VAL A 47 3.95 5.24 -0.59
C VAL A 47 3.59 5.92 0.72
N SER A 48 3.67 5.19 1.83
CA SER A 48 3.21 5.70 3.12
C SER A 48 3.89 5.00 4.27
N TYR A 49 3.98 5.72 5.39
CA TYR A 49 4.63 5.30 6.62
C TYR A 49 3.71 5.57 7.80
N ILE A 50 3.69 4.66 8.77
CA ILE A 50 3.00 4.87 10.04
C ILE A 50 3.87 4.34 11.18
N SER A 51 4.00 5.13 12.25
CA SER A 51 4.74 4.72 13.44
C SER A 51 4.01 3.62 14.20
N GLY A 52 4.69 2.97 15.13
CA GLY A 52 4.11 1.90 15.93
C GLY A 52 2.85 2.33 16.67
N SER A 53 2.83 3.54 17.21
CA SER A 53 1.68 4.08 17.92
C SER A 53 0.58 4.60 16.99
N GLY A 54 0.89 4.79 15.71
CA GLY A 54 -0.04 5.37 14.76
C GLY A 54 -0.07 6.89 14.76
N ILE A 55 0.77 7.54 15.56
CA ILE A 55 0.73 9.00 15.71
C ILE A 55 1.47 9.69 14.56
N THR A 56 2.60 9.14 14.12
CA THR A 56 3.40 9.74 13.06
C THR A 56 3.08 9.08 11.74
N ILE A 57 2.64 9.87 10.77
CA ILE A 57 2.21 9.38 9.47
C ILE A 57 2.83 10.24 8.38
N TYR A 58 3.36 9.61 7.33
CA TYR A 58 3.89 10.29 6.15
C TYR A 58 3.37 9.66 4.88
N TYR A 59 3.30 10.47 3.83
CA TYR A 59 2.88 10.05 2.50
C TYR A 59 3.84 10.59 1.46
N THR A 60 4.03 9.86 0.37
CA THR A 60 4.65 10.45 -0.82
C THR A 60 3.71 11.48 -1.41
N ASP A 61 4.27 12.51 -2.04
CA ASP A 61 3.48 13.66 -2.49
C ASP A 61 2.36 13.28 -3.45
N SER A 62 2.59 12.30 -4.31
CA SER A 62 1.62 11.94 -5.34
C SER A 62 0.33 11.34 -4.79
N VAL A 63 0.32 10.91 -3.53
CA VAL A 63 -0.87 10.28 -2.92
C VAL A 63 -1.48 11.12 -1.80
N LYS A 64 -0.87 12.23 -1.44
CA LYS A 64 -1.40 13.08 -0.37
C LYS A 64 -2.81 13.55 -0.71
N GLY A 65 -3.69 13.49 0.29
CA GLY A 65 -5.09 13.88 0.12
C GLY A 65 -5.96 12.81 -0.50
N ARG A 66 -5.38 11.74 -1.00
CA ARG A 66 -6.13 10.65 -1.62
C ARG A 66 -6.03 9.35 -0.86
N PHE A 67 -4.87 9.06 -0.28
CA PHE A 67 -4.62 7.82 0.45
C PHE A 67 -4.56 8.10 1.94
N THR A 68 -5.03 7.13 2.74
CA THR A 68 -4.96 7.20 4.20
C THR A 68 -4.45 5.87 4.72
N ILE A 69 -3.32 5.93 5.45
CA ILE A 69 -2.77 4.76 6.14
C ILE A 69 -3.33 4.72 7.56
N SER A 70 -3.59 3.53 8.06
CA SER A 70 -4.02 3.32 9.43
C SER A 70 -3.59 1.94 9.89
N ARG A 71 -3.67 1.72 11.20
CA ARG A 71 -3.33 0.42 11.77
C ARG A 71 -4.24 0.10 12.95
N ASP A 72 -4.43 -1.19 13.17
CA ASP A 72 -5.15 -1.71 14.34
C ASP A 72 -4.20 -2.66 15.05
N ASN A 73 -3.55 -2.17 16.10
CA ASN A 73 -2.53 -2.95 16.81
C ASN A 73 -3.13 -4.15 17.52
N ALA A 74 -4.38 -4.07 17.94
CA ALA A 74 -5.06 -5.21 18.58
C ALA A 74 -5.27 -6.37 17.60
N LYS A 75 -5.43 -6.06 16.33
CA LYS A 75 -5.63 -7.07 15.28
C LYS A 75 -4.36 -7.34 14.48
N SER A 76 -3.24 -6.71 14.81
CA SER A 76 -2.00 -6.79 14.06
C SER A 76 -2.22 -6.55 12.56
N SER A 77 -2.96 -5.50 12.26
CA SER A 77 -3.37 -5.20 10.89
C SER A 77 -2.99 -3.79 10.48
N LEU A 78 -2.62 -3.66 9.22
CA LEU A 78 -2.30 -2.40 8.57
C LEU A 78 -3.25 -2.18 7.42
N TYR A 79 -3.66 -0.94 7.19
CA TYR A 79 -4.63 -0.61 6.14
C TYR A 79 -4.15 0.53 5.29
N LEU A 80 -4.59 0.54 4.03
CA LEU A 80 -4.41 1.67 3.14
C LEU A 80 -5.73 1.92 2.42
N GLN A 81 -6.40 3.02 2.77
CA GLN A 81 -7.60 3.46 2.07
C GLN A 81 -7.16 4.31 0.90
N MET A 82 -7.51 3.91 -0.30
CA MET A 82 -7.12 4.61 -1.52
C MET A 82 -8.36 5.17 -2.19
N ASN A 83 -8.42 6.49 -2.32
CA ASN A 83 -9.53 7.19 -2.95
C ASN A 83 -9.03 7.93 -4.19
N SER A 84 -9.95 8.31 -5.06
CA SER A 84 -9.62 9.07 -6.26
C SER A 84 -8.49 8.45 -7.06
N LEU A 85 -8.60 7.14 -7.27
CA LEU A 85 -7.54 6.37 -7.93
C LEU A 85 -7.31 6.83 -9.36
N ARG A 86 -6.06 6.82 -9.77
CA ARG A 86 -5.61 7.22 -11.11
C ARG A 86 -4.92 6.06 -11.79
N ALA A 87 -4.83 6.13 -13.12
CA ALA A 87 -4.16 5.07 -13.88
C ALA A 87 -2.72 4.84 -13.40
N GLU A 88 -2.02 5.91 -13.02
CA GLU A 88 -0.64 5.80 -12.53
C GLU A 88 -0.52 5.18 -11.15
N ASP A 89 -1.63 4.93 -10.46
CA ASP A 89 -1.61 4.18 -9.20
C ASP A 89 -1.58 2.67 -9.43
N THR A 90 -1.70 2.22 -10.67
CA THR A 90 -1.61 0.80 -11.02
C THR A 90 -0.24 0.25 -10.63
N ALA A 91 -0.23 -0.74 -9.74
CA ALA A 91 1.01 -1.33 -9.21
C ALA A 91 0.69 -2.53 -8.35
N VAL A 92 1.72 -3.31 -8.05
CA VAL A 92 1.65 -4.26 -6.94
C VAL A 92 1.98 -3.49 -5.66
N TYR A 93 1.11 -3.59 -4.66
CA TYR A 93 1.29 -2.92 -3.37
C TYR A 93 1.75 -3.91 -2.33
N TYR A 94 2.81 -3.56 -1.63
CA TYR A 94 3.43 -4.39 -0.60
C TYR A 94 3.32 -3.72 0.75
N CYS A 95 2.98 -4.52 1.75
CA CYS A 95 3.10 -4.18 3.16
C CYS A 95 4.55 -4.47 3.56
N ALA A 96 5.21 -3.54 4.22
CA ALA A 96 6.60 -3.71 4.60
C ALA A 96 6.79 -3.32 6.06
N ARG A 97 7.40 -4.21 6.85
CA ARG A 97 7.77 -3.92 8.22
C ARG A 97 9.05 -3.10 8.21
N GLY A 98 8.99 -1.92 8.81
CA GLY A 98 10.18 -1.11 9.02
C GLY A 98 10.93 -1.56 10.26
N ASP A 99 12.00 -0.85 10.57
CA ASP A 99 12.70 -1.08 11.83
C ASP A 99 11.92 -0.46 12.99
N LEU A 100 12.53 -0.37 14.17
CA LEU A 100 11.85 0.08 15.38
C LEU A 100 11.48 1.55 15.39
N GLY A 101 11.64 2.22 14.26
CA GLY A 101 11.33 3.63 14.15
C GLY A 101 12.59 4.45 14.26
N TYR A 102 12.76 5.32 13.32
CA TYR A 102 13.94 6.14 13.25
C TYR A 102 13.54 7.57 12.92
N CYS A 103 13.75 8.44 13.89
CA CYS A 103 13.47 9.85 13.71
C CYS A 103 14.68 10.67 14.07
N SER A 104 14.98 11.68 13.26
CA SER A 104 16.04 12.63 13.50
C SER A 104 15.41 14.01 13.50
N GLY A 105 15.32 14.63 14.67
CA GLY A 105 14.60 15.90 14.80
C GLY A 105 13.16 15.74 14.42
N ASP A 106 12.69 16.55 13.48
CA ASP A 106 11.31 16.50 13.01
C ASP A 106 11.11 15.53 11.85
N SER A 107 12.18 14.87 11.41
CA SER A 107 12.12 13.99 10.25
C SER A 107 12.18 12.55 10.69
N CYS A 108 11.20 11.78 10.25
CA CYS A 108 11.22 10.34 10.40
C CYS A 108 11.26 9.72 9.01
N TYR A 109 12.04 8.65 8.87
CA TYR A 109 12.22 7.97 7.59
C TYR A 109 11.60 6.61 7.64
N PRO A 110 11.18 6.09 6.50
CA PRO A 110 10.82 4.68 6.43
C PRO A 110 11.99 3.78 6.85
N GLY A 111 13.22 4.26 6.67
CA GLY A 111 14.40 3.48 7.02
C GLY A 111 14.53 2.26 6.15
N ASN A 112 15.16 1.24 6.70
CA ASN A 112 15.29 -0.04 6.02
C ASN A 112 14.06 -0.88 6.27
N PHE A 113 13.62 -1.57 5.24
CA PHE A 113 12.50 -2.50 5.37
C PHE A 113 13.07 -3.86 5.76
N LEU A 114 12.51 -4.45 6.80
CA LEU A 114 12.98 -5.72 7.32
C LEU A 114 12.34 -6.91 6.63
N GLU A 115 11.05 -6.80 6.34
CA GLU A 115 10.29 -7.85 5.66
C GLU A 115 9.20 -7.25 4.81
N TRP A 116 8.76 -8.05 3.82
CA TRP A 116 7.76 -7.67 2.84
C TRP A 116 6.71 -8.76 2.75
N GLY A 117 5.50 -8.39 2.38
CA GLY A 117 4.49 -9.34 2.00
C GLY A 117 4.66 -9.81 0.56
N GLN A 118 3.71 -10.60 0.09
CA GLN A 118 3.70 -11.08 -1.29
C GLN A 118 3.18 -10.04 -2.27
N GLY A 119 2.47 -9.06 -1.77
CA GLY A 119 1.91 -8.00 -2.58
C GLY A 119 0.49 -8.30 -3.04
N THR A 120 -0.24 -7.23 -3.36
CA THR A 120 -1.57 -7.34 -3.93
C THR A 120 -1.66 -6.38 -5.11
N LEU A 121 -2.17 -6.87 -6.24
CA LEU A 121 -2.20 -6.08 -7.48
C LEU A 121 -3.41 -5.15 -7.49
N VAL A 122 -3.15 -3.88 -7.77
CA VAL A 122 -4.18 -2.87 -8.00
C VAL A 122 -4.07 -2.41 -9.44
N THR A 123 -5.14 -2.56 -10.20
CA THR A 123 -5.21 -2.11 -11.59
C THR A 123 -6.29 -1.06 -11.72
N VAL A 124 -5.91 0.12 -12.16
CA VAL A 124 -6.83 1.25 -12.35
C VAL A 124 -6.96 1.50 -13.83
N SER A 125 -8.10 1.16 -14.39
CA SER A 125 -8.30 1.26 -15.84
C SER A 125 -9.77 1.42 -16.18
N SER A 126 -10.06 2.38 -17.03
CA SER A 126 -11.45 2.61 -17.49
C SER A 126 -11.91 1.49 -18.42
N ALA A 127 -11.01 0.83 -19.12
CA ALA A 127 -11.36 -0.24 -20.06
C ALA A 127 -11.79 -1.51 -19.36
N SER A 128 -11.43 -1.68 -18.10
CA SER A 128 -11.58 -2.92 -17.35
C SER A 128 -13.03 -3.28 -17.08
N THR A 129 -13.93 -2.33 -17.13
CA THR A 129 -15.30 -2.57 -16.72
C THR A 129 -16.19 -3.07 -17.84
N LYS A 130 -15.71 -3.07 -19.03
CA LYS A 130 -16.45 -3.65 -20.14
C LYS A 130 -16.24 -5.14 -20.12
N GLY A 131 -17.25 -5.78 -20.17
CA GLY A 131 -17.13 -7.19 -20.35
C GLY A 131 -16.36 -7.42 -21.62
N PRO A 132 -16.00 -8.31 -21.95
CA PRO A 132 -15.12 -8.86 -22.81
C PRO A 132 -14.72 -8.18 -24.03
N SER A 133 -14.82 -7.70 -24.03
CA SER A 133 -14.51 -7.33 -24.77
C SER A 133 -13.77 -7.14 -25.40
N VAL A 134 -13.73 -7.06 -25.50
CA VAL A 134 -13.21 -6.80 -25.91
C VAL A 134 -12.28 -6.96 -26.28
N PHE A 135 -12.30 -7.22 -26.18
CA PHE A 135 -11.52 -7.16 -26.45
C PHE A 135 -10.75 -7.48 -26.63
N PRO A 136 -10.73 -7.61 -26.98
CA PRO A 136 -10.04 -7.71 -27.03
C PRO A 136 -9.34 -7.77 -27.21
N LEU A 137 -9.47 -7.71 -27.27
CA LEU A 137 -8.82 -7.55 -27.34
C LEU A 137 -8.06 -7.65 -27.35
N ALA A 138 -8.25 -7.84 -27.46
CA ALA A 138 -7.66 -7.69 -27.35
C ALA A 138 -7.02 -7.83 -27.35
N PRO A 139 -7.05 -7.98 -27.48
CA PRO A 139 -6.60 -8.05 -27.31
C PRO A 139 -6.15 -8.05 -27.22
N SER A 140 -6.06 -8.16 -27.13
CA SER A 140 -5.94 -7.96 -26.89
C SER A 140 -5.75 -7.82 -26.90
#